data_2a13304a3ac1cab2635fb95478edb5ac
#
_entry.id   2a13304a3ac1cab2635fb95478edb5ac
#
_cell.length_a   1.000
_cell.length_b   1.000
_cell.length_c   1.000
_cell.angle_alpha   90.00
_cell.angle_beta   90.00
_cell.angle_gamma   90.00
#
_symmetry.space_group_name_H-M   'P 1'
#
loop_
_entity.id
_entity.type
_entity.pdbx_description
1 polymer ?
#
loop_
_entity_poly.entity_id
_entity_poly.type
_entity_poly.pdbx_seq_one_letter_code
_entity_poly.pdbx_strand_id
1 'polypeptide(L)'
;HIAGSTGWCTFSTMNFGTYGTFAPTPAWLCSSDEMNTDPAAGSCNGKATGAYDDGYGSEANYAAGRDWDHNNAKVRDMCKAYLTWLRKVIKIDGFRYDYCKGFHNSHIDDYNKASEAYFSVMEYWDGDVNALQYHLNDANWNTLAFDFATKYTAFNDGIAADNYYKLKGAGLPGAGKSRYAVTFLDSHDSFQRDNNEFCGSGNSMKYPGKVQQCYAYLLSMPGIPCVFYPHWAKYKEDIKPMI
;
A
#
# COMPACT_ATOMS: atom_id res chain seq x y z
N HIS A 1 17.60 -4.19 1.98
CA HIS A 1 18.05 -5.57 1.86
C HIS A 1 18.98 -5.75 0.66
N ILE A 2 20.25 -6.04 0.91
CA ILE A 2 21.09 -6.68 -0.10
C ILE A 2 20.83 -8.18 0.05
N ALA A 3 20.43 -8.85 -1.02
CA ALA A 3 20.09 -10.28 -0.99
C ALA A 3 21.15 -11.09 -0.25
N GLY A 4 20.77 -11.75 0.86
CA GLY A 4 21.62 -12.63 1.66
C GLY A 4 22.40 -12.00 2.81
N SER A 5 22.24 -10.71 3.12
CA SER A 5 22.84 -10.09 4.31
C SER A 5 21.97 -9.03 4.93
N THR A 6 21.89 -9.00 6.25
CA THR A 6 21.35 -7.89 7.03
C THR A 6 22.50 -6.97 7.45
N GLY A 7 22.37 -5.68 7.21
CA GLY A 7 23.39 -4.70 7.59
C GLY A 7 22.84 -3.28 7.57
N TRP A 8 23.46 -2.38 8.31
CA TRP A 8 23.13 -0.97 8.23
C TRP A 8 23.45 -0.41 6.84
N CYS A 9 22.46 0.23 6.24
CA CYS A 9 22.71 1.07 5.09
C CYS A 9 23.09 2.48 5.59
N THR A 10 24.20 3.02 5.11
CA THR A 10 24.48 4.43 5.28
C THR A 10 23.72 5.18 4.19
N PHE A 11 22.79 6.03 4.61
CA PHE A 11 22.12 6.89 3.65
C PHE A 11 23.07 8.00 3.21
N SER A 12 23.25 8.13 1.91
CA SER A 12 23.92 9.31 1.34
C SER A 12 23.05 10.54 1.56
N THR A 13 23.63 11.70 1.50
CA THR A 13 22.88 12.95 1.42
C THR A 13 21.92 12.92 0.23
N MET A 14 20.63 13.11 0.50
CA MET A 14 19.57 13.18 -0.50
C MET A 14 19.37 14.63 -0.91
N ASN A 15 19.54 14.93 -2.19
CA ASN A 15 19.40 16.28 -2.73
C ASN A 15 18.21 16.34 -3.70
N PHE A 16 17.17 17.06 -3.33
CA PHE A 16 15.98 17.30 -4.14
C PHE A 16 15.98 18.71 -4.77
N GLY A 17 17.15 19.25 -5.05
CA GLY A 17 17.32 20.56 -5.66
C GLY A 17 16.80 21.70 -4.75
N THR A 18 15.92 22.54 -5.30
CA THR A 18 15.32 23.68 -4.56
C THR A 18 14.38 23.26 -3.44
N TYR A 19 13.99 21.98 -3.39
CA TYR A 19 13.08 21.45 -2.36
C TYR A 19 13.81 20.99 -1.09
N GLY A 20 15.13 20.93 -1.12
CA GLY A 20 15.93 20.65 0.07
C GLY A 20 16.99 19.59 -0.10
N THR A 21 17.91 19.58 0.87
CA THR A 21 18.98 18.58 0.99
C THR A 21 18.93 17.99 2.39
N PHE A 22 18.95 16.67 2.50
CA PHE A 22 18.75 15.94 3.74
C PHE A 22 19.84 14.90 3.92
N ALA A 23 20.36 14.81 5.15
CA ALA A 23 21.37 13.84 5.57
C ALA A 23 20.81 12.99 6.70
N PRO A 24 20.05 11.90 6.41
CA PRO A 24 19.47 11.05 7.43
C PRO A 24 20.54 10.45 8.36
N THR A 25 20.15 10.27 9.60
CA THR A 25 20.96 9.64 10.65
C THR A 25 20.15 8.54 11.33
N PRO A 26 20.76 7.68 12.16
CA PRO A 26 20.02 6.69 12.93
C PRO A 26 18.87 7.24 13.80
N ALA A 27 18.94 8.53 14.18
CA ALA A 27 17.88 9.22 14.92
C ALA A 27 16.62 9.55 14.08
N TRP A 28 16.63 9.25 12.79
CA TRP A 28 15.48 9.40 11.89
C TRP A 28 14.70 8.08 11.71
N LEU A 29 15.18 7.00 12.31
CA LEU A 29 14.59 5.67 12.26
C LEU A 29 13.97 5.33 13.61
N CYS A 30 12.80 4.67 13.58
CA CYS A 30 12.09 4.27 14.80
C CYS A 30 12.93 3.33 15.65
N SER A 31 13.00 3.60 16.94
CA SER A 31 13.74 2.76 17.91
C SER A 31 12.96 1.50 18.30
N SER A 32 11.66 1.51 18.11
CA SER A 32 10.77 0.37 18.38
C SER A 32 10.67 -0.62 17.23
N ASP A 33 11.27 -0.31 16.08
CA ASP A 33 11.32 -1.22 14.93
C ASP A 33 11.94 -2.56 15.32
N GLU A 34 11.35 -3.68 14.91
CA GLU A 34 11.79 -5.04 15.26
C GLU A 34 13.21 -5.34 14.76
N MET A 35 13.64 -4.72 13.68
CA MET A 35 15.04 -4.81 13.21
C MET A 35 16.02 -4.21 14.21
N ASN A 36 15.55 -3.36 15.12
CA ASN A 36 16.37 -2.80 16.19
C ASN A 36 16.53 -3.76 17.37
N THR A 37 15.58 -4.67 17.55
CA THR A 37 15.54 -5.64 18.67
C THR A 37 15.76 -7.07 18.23
N ASP A 38 15.70 -7.38 16.93
CA ASP A 38 15.89 -8.72 16.41
C ASP A 38 17.34 -9.19 16.62
N PRO A 39 17.58 -10.30 17.34
CA PRO A 39 18.91 -10.89 17.47
C PRO A 39 19.58 -11.20 16.14
N ALA A 40 18.80 -11.51 15.08
CA ALA A 40 19.33 -11.75 13.74
C ALA A 40 19.88 -10.48 13.07
N ALA A 41 19.53 -9.30 13.56
CA ALA A 41 20.07 -8.03 13.06
C ALA A 41 21.57 -7.85 13.39
N GLY A 42 22.14 -8.64 14.30
CA GLY A 42 23.56 -8.65 14.63
C GLY A 42 24.06 -7.28 15.08
N SER A 43 25.09 -6.75 14.39
CA SER A 43 25.70 -5.46 14.73
C SER A 43 24.78 -4.24 14.46
N CYS A 44 23.62 -4.44 13.84
CA CYS A 44 22.65 -3.40 13.56
C CYS A 44 21.68 -3.17 14.73
N ASN A 45 21.61 -4.13 15.66
CA ASN A 45 20.70 -4.06 16.79
C ASN A 45 20.97 -2.82 17.67
N GLY A 46 19.90 -2.16 18.08
CA GLY A 46 19.96 -0.99 18.98
C GLY A 46 20.52 0.30 18.38
N LYS A 47 20.73 0.40 17.06
CA LYS A 47 21.31 1.60 16.44
C LYS A 47 20.30 2.63 15.96
N ALA A 48 19.03 2.26 15.75
CA ALA A 48 17.97 3.24 15.52
C ALA A 48 17.65 3.95 16.85
N THR A 49 17.58 5.27 16.85
CA THR A 49 17.41 6.08 18.06
C THR A 49 16.33 7.15 17.94
N GLY A 50 15.46 7.05 16.92
CA GLY A 50 14.27 7.88 16.78
C GLY A 50 13.20 7.57 17.82
N ALA A 51 12.04 8.19 17.68
CA ALA A 51 10.89 7.94 18.55
C ALA A 51 10.32 6.52 18.32
N TYR A 52 9.30 6.18 19.12
CA TYR A 52 8.53 4.99 18.84
C TYR A 52 7.76 5.16 17.53
N ASP A 53 7.55 4.02 16.85
CA ASP A 53 6.69 3.90 15.70
C ASP A 53 5.29 4.46 15.98
N ASP A 54 4.73 5.21 15.05
CA ASP A 54 3.38 5.77 15.11
C ASP A 54 2.37 4.97 14.25
N GLY A 55 2.76 3.78 13.74
CA GLY A 55 1.92 2.88 12.98
C GLY A 55 0.82 2.18 13.76
N TYR A 56 0.17 1.23 13.14
CA TYR A 56 -1.07 0.62 13.66
C TYR A 56 -0.86 -0.82 14.15
N GLY A 57 -0.94 -1.00 15.47
CA GLY A 57 -0.92 -2.32 16.09
C GLY A 57 0.39 -3.08 15.88
N SER A 58 0.33 -4.42 15.95
CA SER A 58 1.51 -5.28 15.77
C SER A 58 2.05 -5.34 14.35
N GLU A 59 1.26 -4.89 13.37
CA GLU A 59 1.68 -4.84 11.97
C GLU A 59 2.41 -3.55 11.62
N ALA A 60 2.52 -2.61 12.56
CA ALA A 60 3.39 -1.46 12.42
C ALA A 60 4.85 -1.88 12.25
N ASN A 61 5.25 -2.99 12.87
CA ASN A 61 6.59 -3.54 12.82
C ASN A 61 6.70 -4.58 11.70
N TYR A 62 7.30 -4.20 10.59
CA TYR A 62 7.52 -5.09 9.46
C TYR A 62 9.02 -5.38 9.30
N ALA A 63 9.43 -6.61 9.63
CA ALA A 63 10.84 -7.02 9.68
C ALA A 63 11.63 -6.87 8.37
N ALA A 64 10.98 -6.65 7.24
CA ALA A 64 11.63 -6.50 5.95
C ALA A 64 12.21 -5.10 5.68
N GLY A 65 11.88 -4.10 6.48
CA GLY A 65 12.31 -2.72 6.31
C GLY A 65 12.43 -1.97 7.61
N ARG A 66 13.16 -0.86 7.58
CA ARG A 66 13.23 0.08 8.68
C ARG A 66 12.19 1.16 8.53
N ASP A 67 11.49 1.46 9.62
CA ASP A 67 10.53 2.54 9.66
C ASP A 67 11.20 3.89 9.88
N TRP A 68 10.79 4.85 9.09
CA TRP A 68 11.11 6.24 9.31
C TRP A 68 10.30 6.77 10.49
N ASP A 69 10.97 7.50 11.39
CA ASP A 69 10.30 8.18 12.50
C ASP A 69 9.47 9.37 11.99
N HIS A 70 8.20 9.12 11.64
CA HIS A 70 7.27 10.16 11.19
C HIS A 70 6.91 11.18 12.29
N ASN A 71 7.22 10.92 13.57
CA ASN A 71 7.16 11.91 14.63
C ASN A 71 8.27 12.96 14.51
N ASN A 72 9.36 12.64 13.80
CA ASN A 72 10.46 13.54 13.53
C ASN A 72 10.12 14.52 12.39
N ALA A 73 10.10 15.82 12.69
CA ALA A 73 9.81 16.84 11.68
C ALA A 73 10.75 16.80 10.47
N LYS A 74 12.03 16.45 10.67
CA LYS A 74 13.02 16.36 9.58
C LYS A 74 12.68 15.22 8.62
N VAL A 75 12.14 14.10 9.12
CA VAL A 75 11.64 12.99 8.28
C VAL A 75 10.45 13.47 7.45
N ARG A 76 9.47 14.11 8.09
CA ARG A 76 8.30 14.64 7.36
C ARG A 76 8.71 15.68 6.31
N ASP A 77 9.63 16.57 6.63
CA ASP A 77 10.14 17.58 5.68
C ASP A 77 10.85 16.91 4.50
N MET A 78 11.67 15.89 4.77
CA MET A 78 12.31 15.09 3.72
C MET A 78 11.30 14.41 2.81
N CYS A 79 10.27 13.75 3.38
CA CYS A 79 9.22 13.09 2.62
C CYS A 79 8.44 14.10 1.75
N LYS A 80 8.07 15.26 2.32
CA LYS A 80 7.40 16.35 1.58
C LYS A 80 8.28 16.85 0.42
N ALA A 81 9.55 17.10 0.68
CA ALA A 81 10.50 17.56 -0.34
C ALA A 81 10.67 16.53 -1.47
N TYR A 82 10.80 15.25 -1.13
CA TYR A 82 10.92 14.16 -2.10
C TYR A 82 9.68 14.04 -2.99
N LEU A 83 8.50 14.00 -2.38
CA LEU A 83 7.24 13.89 -3.13
C LEU A 83 6.96 15.11 -4.00
N THR A 84 7.31 16.31 -3.49
CA THR A 84 7.21 17.55 -4.27
C THR A 84 8.17 17.52 -5.47
N TRP A 85 9.40 17.05 -5.27
CA TRP A 85 10.37 16.88 -6.34
C TRP A 85 9.87 15.89 -7.41
N LEU A 86 9.31 14.74 -6.98
CA LEU A 86 8.70 13.78 -7.90
C LEU A 86 7.57 14.42 -8.72
N ARG A 87 6.71 15.22 -8.09
CA ARG A 87 5.63 15.92 -8.78
C ARG A 87 6.12 17.02 -9.72
N LYS A 88 7.00 17.89 -9.25
CA LYS A 88 7.35 19.14 -9.95
C LYS A 88 8.50 18.96 -10.93
N VAL A 89 9.42 18.03 -10.70
CA VAL A 89 10.61 17.80 -11.52
C VAL A 89 10.44 16.57 -12.41
N ILE A 90 10.11 15.42 -11.78
CA ILE A 90 9.93 14.16 -12.53
C ILE A 90 8.59 14.12 -13.27
N LYS A 91 7.59 14.90 -12.83
CA LYS A 91 6.27 15.04 -13.46
C LYS A 91 5.38 13.81 -13.32
N ILE A 92 5.50 13.07 -12.23
CA ILE A 92 4.51 12.05 -11.91
C ILE A 92 3.24 12.71 -11.36
N ASP A 93 2.07 12.10 -11.58
CA ASP A 93 0.79 12.71 -11.27
C ASP A 93 0.27 12.37 -9.87
N GLY A 94 0.64 11.21 -9.34
CA GLY A 94 0.16 10.76 -8.03
C GLY A 94 1.00 9.64 -7.45
N PHE A 95 0.58 9.11 -6.30
CA PHE A 95 1.37 8.17 -5.50
C PHE A 95 0.57 6.95 -5.10
N ARG A 96 1.25 5.80 -5.01
CA ARG A 96 0.85 4.69 -4.17
C ARG A 96 1.66 4.79 -2.88
N TYR A 97 0.99 4.88 -1.76
CA TYR A 97 1.60 4.72 -0.44
C TYR A 97 1.58 3.25 -0.07
N ASP A 98 2.78 2.70 0.04
CA ASP A 98 3.02 1.30 0.36
C ASP A 98 2.92 1.07 1.86
N TYR A 99 2.42 -0.10 2.27
CA TYR A 99 2.40 -0.57 3.66
C TYR A 99 1.93 0.50 4.68
N CYS A 100 0.72 1.06 4.45
CA CYS A 100 0.21 2.18 5.26
C CYS A 100 -0.14 1.80 6.72
N LYS A 101 0.05 0.56 7.13
CA LYS A 101 0.00 0.14 8.53
C LYS A 101 1.25 0.54 9.31
N GLY A 102 2.38 0.77 8.63
CA GLY A 102 3.66 1.11 9.22
C GLY A 102 3.80 2.57 9.68
N PHE A 103 2.84 3.45 9.39
CA PHE A 103 2.88 4.85 9.83
C PHE A 103 1.48 5.45 9.94
N HIS A 104 1.31 6.49 10.75
CA HIS A 104 0.01 7.12 10.96
C HIS A 104 -0.48 7.80 9.68
N ASN A 105 -1.69 7.45 9.23
CA ASN A 105 -2.17 7.83 7.90
C ASN A 105 -2.49 9.33 7.74
N SER A 106 -2.53 10.11 8.82
CA SER A 106 -2.59 11.58 8.74
C SER A 106 -1.42 12.19 7.95
N HIS A 107 -0.28 11.52 7.93
CA HIS A 107 0.88 11.96 7.14
C HIS A 107 0.62 11.90 5.63
N ILE A 108 -0.26 11.02 5.17
CA ILE A 108 -0.66 10.96 3.75
C ILE A 108 -1.34 12.26 3.32
N ASP A 109 -2.23 12.80 4.15
CA ASP A 109 -2.87 14.08 3.89
C ASP A 109 -1.86 15.22 3.79
N ASP A 110 -0.92 15.28 4.74
CA ASP A 110 0.15 16.27 4.74
C ASP A 110 1.04 16.17 3.49
N TYR A 111 1.38 14.94 3.09
CA TYR A 111 2.23 14.69 1.93
C TYR A 111 1.53 15.03 0.61
N ASN A 112 0.27 14.68 0.48
CA ASN A 112 -0.55 15.02 -0.68
C ASN A 112 -0.70 16.54 -0.83
N LYS A 113 -0.97 17.26 0.27
CA LYS A 113 -1.04 18.71 0.29
C LYS A 113 0.27 19.37 -0.11
N ALA A 114 1.38 18.93 0.48
CA ALA A 114 2.70 19.50 0.21
C ALA A 114 3.15 19.29 -1.24
N SER A 115 2.89 18.10 -1.80
CA SER A 115 3.29 17.74 -3.17
C SER A 115 2.30 18.19 -4.24
N GLU A 116 1.09 18.60 -3.86
CA GLU A 116 -0.02 18.89 -4.77
C GLU A 116 -0.33 17.68 -5.67
N ALA A 117 -0.35 16.48 -5.09
CA ALA A 117 -0.67 15.27 -5.83
C ALA A 117 -2.09 15.31 -6.41
N TYR A 118 -2.27 14.93 -7.67
CA TYR A 118 -3.60 14.88 -8.28
C TYR A 118 -4.45 13.74 -7.70
N PHE A 119 -3.81 12.65 -7.32
CA PHE A 119 -4.44 11.55 -6.62
C PHE A 119 -3.39 10.77 -5.83
N SER A 120 -3.84 9.97 -4.89
CA SER A 120 -3.04 8.93 -4.28
C SER A 120 -3.90 7.73 -3.93
N VAL A 121 -3.28 6.59 -3.75
CA VAL A 121 -3.91 5.39 -3.23
C VAL A 121 -3.06 4.80 -2.11
N MET A 122 -3.69 4.50 -0.98
CA MET A 122 -3.03 3.84 0.14
C MET A 122 -3.23 2.33 0.07
N GLU A 123 -2.17 1.60 0.38
CA GLU A 123 -2.22 0.18 0.64
C GLU A 123 -2.38 -0.07 2.14
N TYR A 124 -3.61 -0.01 2.60
CA TYR A 124 -3.96 -0.47 3.94
C TYR A 124 -4.55 -1.87 3.82
N TRP A 125 -3.77 -2.90 4.09
CA TRP A 125 -4.15 -4.30 3.84
C TRP A 125 -5.08 -4.80 4.93
N ASP A 126 -6.37 -4.59 4.74
CA ASP A 126 -7.40 -5.04 5.67
C ASP A 126 -8.70 -5.40 4.94
N GLY A 127 -9.29 -6.54 5.31
CA GLY A 127 -10.57 -7.01 4.77
C GLY A 127 -11.80 -6.38 5.44
N ASP A 128 -11.62 -5.66 6.54
CA ASP A 128 -12.71 -4.96 7.21
C ASP A 128 -12.94 -3.57 6.59
N VAL A 129 -14.14 -3.38 6.05
CA VAL A 129 -14.54 -2.11 5.46
C VAL A 129 -14.55 -0.95 6.46
N ASN A 130 -14.80 -1.22 7.75
CA ASN A 130 -14.77 -0.19 8.77
C ASN A 130 -13.34 0.24 9.09
N ALA A 131 -12.39 -0.70 9.09
CA ALA A 131 -10.97 -0.38 9.20
C ALA A 131 -10.53 0.52 8.04
N LEU A 132 -10.87 0.17 6.79
CA LEU A 132 -10.54 1.01 5.64
C LEU A 132 -11.14 2.42 5.76
N GLN A 133 -12.40 2.54 6.22
CA GLN A 133 -13.02 3.86 6.42
C GLN A 133 -12.34 4.65 7.54
N TYR A 134 -11.96 3.99 8.64
CA TYR A 134 -11.23 4.62 9.73
C TYR A 134 -9.92 5.24 9.23
N HIS A 135 -9.12 4.48 8.48
CA HIS A 135 -7.82 4.93 7.98
C HIS A 135 -7.93 5.96 6.84
N LEU A 136 -8.97 5.88 6.03
CA LEU A 136 -9.31 6.98 5.10
C LEU A 136 -9.66 8.27 5.85
N ASN A 137 -10.35 8.16 7.00
CA ASN A 137 -10.66 9.30 7.84
C ASN A 137 -9.39 9.89 8.49
N ASP A 138 -8.46 9.06 8.97
CA ASP A 138 -7.15 9.51 9.47
C ASP A 138 -6.38 10.29 8.40
N ALA A 139 -6.45 9.85 7.14
CA ALA A 139 -5.91 10.55 5.99
C ALA A 139 -6.79 11.73 5.51
N ASN A 140 -7.74 12.17 6.34
CA ASN A 140 -8.68 13.27 6.05
C ASN A 140 -9.42 13.09 4.71
N TRP A 141 -9.66 11.87 4.29
CA TRP A 141 -10.25 11.49 2.99
C TRP A 141 -9.51 12.08 1.78
N ASN A 142 -8.25 12.46 1.94
CA ASN A 142 -7.40 13.03 0.88
C ASN A 142 -6.56 11.96 0.16
N THR A 143 -7.05 10.75 0.09
CA THR A 143 -6.47 9.62 -0.64
C THR A 143 -7.55 8.63 -1.01
N LEU A 144 -7.25 7.74 -1.93
CA LEU A 144 -8.04 6.55 -2.23
C LEU A 144 -7.47 5.37 -1.40
N ALA A 145 -8.19 4.26 -1.34
CA ALA A 145 -7.68 3.03 -0.75
C ALA A 145 -7.82 1.85 -1.73
N PHE A 146 -6.84 0.97 -1.78
CA PHE A 146 -7.05 -0.36 -2.34
C PHE A 146 -8.13 -1.07 -1.54
N ASP A 147 -9.24 -1.42 -2.19
CA ASP A 147 -10.41 -1.98 -1.53
C ASP A 147 -10.26 -3.49 -1.29
N PHE A 148 -9.45 -3.83 -0.30
CA PHE A 148 -9.27 -5.21 0.15
C PHE A 148 -10.57 -5.82 0.68
N ALA A 149 -11.48 -5.02 1.23
CA ALA A 149 -12.77 -5.49 1.69
C ALA A 149 -13.62 -6.03 0.53
N THR A 150 -13.65 -5.32 -0.62
CA THR A 150 -14.26 -5.86 -1.85
C THR A 150 -13.51 -7.10 -2.34
N LYS A 151 -12.17 -7.08 -2.35
CA LYS A 151 -11.37 -8.24 -2.78
C LYS A 151 -11.76 -9.49 -1.99
N TYR A 152 -11.76 -9.43 -0.69
CA TYR A 152 -12.07 -10.60 0.14
C TYR A 152 -13.55 -10.99 0.06
N THR A 153 -14.47 -10.05 0.19
CA THR A 153 -15.89 -10.35 0.26
C THR A 153 -16.48 -10.72 -1.11
N ALA A 154 -16.26 -9.89 -2.13
CA ALA A 154 -16.90 -10.11 -3.43
C ALA A 154 -16.16 -11.14 -4.31
N PHE A 155 -14.83 -11.03 -4.38
CA PHE A 155 -14.10 -11.93 -5.29
C PHE A 155 -13.76 -13.25 -4.63
N ASN A 156 -13.22 -13.22 -3.39
CA ASN A 156 -12.81 -14.45 -2.71
C ASN A 156 -13.99 -15.27 -2.23
N ASP A 157 -14.78 -14.71 -1.31
CA ASP A 157 -15.90 -15.41 -0.68
C ASP A 157 -17.15 -15.42 -1.56
N GLY A 158 -17.20 -14.54 -2.56
CA GLY A 158 -18.29 -14.39 -3.50
C GLY A 158 -18.06 -15.24 -4.76
N ILE A 159 -17.45 -14.64 -5.78
CA ILE A 159 -17.34 -15.25 -7.12
C ILE A 159 -16.49 -16.52 -7.09
N ALA A 160 -15.34 -16.52 -6.44
CA ALA A 160 -14.48 -17.69 -6.38
C ALA A 160 -15.13 -18.88 -5.66
N ALA A 161 -15.95 -18.61 -4.67
CA ALA A 161 -16.66 -19.62 -3.87
C ALA A 161 -18.10 -19.93 -4.38
N ASP A 162 -18.52 -19.39 -5.52
CA ASP A 162 -19.89 -19.53 -6.07
C ASP A 162 -20.98 -19.00 -5.12
N ASN A 163 -20.65 -18.08 -4.23
CA ASN A 163 -21.56 -17.45 -3.28
C ASN A 163 -21.88 -16.01 -3.70
N TYR A 164 -22.63 -15.85 -4.78
CA TYR A 164 -22.92 -14.54 -5.36
C TYR A 164 -23.72 -13.59 -4.45
N TYR A 165 -24.31 -14.09 -3.36
CA TYR A 165 -24.95 -13.25 -2.36
C TYR A 165 -23.96 -12.27 -1.70
N LYS A 166 -22.68 -12.64 -1.62
CA LYS A 166 -21.59 -11.82 -1.08
C LYS A 166 -21.25 -10.59 -1.91
N LEU A 167 -21.74 -10.50 -3.14
CA LEU A 167 -21.55 -9.31 -3.98
C LEU A 167 -22.39 -8.14 -3.50
N LYS A 168 -23.50 -8.42 -2.81
CA LYS A 168 -24.38 -7.38 -2.31
C LYS A 168 -23.75 -6.62 -1.14
N GLY A 169 -23.49 -5.35 -1.36
CA GLY A 169 -22.97 -4.47 -0.31
C GLY A 169 -21.49 -4.71 0.03
N ALA A 170 -20.71 -5.32 -0.87
CA ALA A 170 -19.30 -5.59 -0.63
C ALA A 170 -18.45 -4.31 -0.58
N GLY A 171 -17.52 -4.28 0.35
CA GLY A 171 -16.44 -3.30 0.48
C GLY A 171 -16.87 -1.83 0.60
N LEU A 172 -15.97 -0.95 0.21
CA LEU A 172 -16.19 0.51 0.24
C LEU A 172 -17.39 0.96 -0.63
N PRO A 173 -17.63 0.41 -1.82
CA PRO A 173 -18.83 0.73 -2.58
C PRO A 173 -20.12 0.38 -1.84
N GLY A 174 -20.18 -0.77 -1.19
CA GLY A 174 -21.31 -1.19 -0.36
C GLY A 174 -21.55 -0.28 0.84
N ALA A 175 -20.51 0.32 1.37
CA ALA A 175 -20.57 1.33 2.43
C ALA A 175 -20.85 2.75 1.92
N GLY A 176 -21.18 2.94 0.64
CA GLY A 176 -21.43 4.25 0.04
C GLY A 176 -20.16 5.11 -0.16
N LYS A 177 -19.00 4.48 -0.21
CA LYS A 177 -17.69 5.13 -0.33
C LYS A 177 -16.98 4.81 -1.65
N SER A 178 -17.73 4.51 -2.70
CA SER A 178 -17.21 4.09 -4.01
C SER A 178 -16.18 5.05 -4.61
N ARG A 179 -16.32 6.36 -4.39
CA ARG A 179 -15.36 7.36 -4.89
C ARG A 179 -13.95 7.19 -4.33
N TYR A 180 -13.80 6.50 -3.20
CA TYR A 180 -12.52 6.24 -2.52
C TYR A 180 -11.99 4.83 -2.74
N ALA A 181 -12.76 3.98 -3.41
CA ALA A 181 -12.43 2.58 -3.64
C ALA A 181 -11.62 2.40 -4.92
N VAL A 182 -10.36 2.01 -4.82
CA VAL A 182 -9.62 1.39 -5.93
C VAL A 182 -9.89 -0.09 -5.86
N THR A 183 -10.84 -0.55 -6.69
CA THR A 183 -11.26 -1.96 -6.74
C THR A 183 -10.28 -2.76 -7.58
N PHE A 184 -9.87 -3.92 -7.11
CA PHE A 184 -8.89 -4.76 -7.78
C PHE A 184 -9.15 -6.25 -7.53
N LEU A 185 -8.79 -7.07 -8.48
CA LEU A 185 -8.89 -8.52 -8.34
C LEU A 185 -7.64 -9.11 -7.71
N ASP A 186 -6.48 -8.71 -8.21
CA ASP A 186 -5.19 -9.21 -7.77
C ASP A 186 -4.10 -8.14 -7.81
N SER A 187 -3.00 -8.41 -7.09
CA SER A 187 -1.79 -7.60 -7.05
C SER A 187 -0.56 -8.49 -7.12
N HIS A 188 0.62 -7.89 -7.17
CA HIS A 188 1.89 -8.63 -7.14
C HIS A 188 2.10 -9.43 -5.84
N ASP A 189 1.42 -9.06 -4.75
CA ASP A 189 1.51 -9.73 -3.45
C ASP A 189 0.50 -10.88 -3.29
N SER A 190 -0.61 -10.83 -4.01
CA SER A 190 -1.68 -11.83 -3.90
C SER A 190 -1.80 -12.74 -5.12
N PHE A 191 -1.10 -12.43 -6.20
CA PHE A 191 -1.17 -13.17 -7.45
C PHE A 191 -0.54 -14.56 -7.35
N GLN A 192 -1.28 -15.57 -7.81
CA GLN A 192 -0.77 -16.92 -7.99
C GLN A 192 -0.51 -17.18 -9.47
N ARG A 193 0.70 -17.63 -9.78
CA ARG A 193 1.08 -18.02 -11.14
C ARG A 193 0.49 -19.39 -11.51
N ASP A 194 0.39 -19.67 -12.81
CA ASP A 194 -0.19 -20.91 -13.34
C ASP A 194 0.47 -22.20 -12.85
N ASN A 195 1.73 -22.13 -12.43
CA ASN A 195 2.53 -23.25 -11.92
C ASN A 195 2.44 -23.42 -10.39
N ASN A 196 1.49 -22.80 -9.71
CA ASN A 196 1.39 -22.72 -8.25
C ASN A 196 2.54 -21.98 -7.55
N GLU A 197 3.39 -21.26 -8.26
CA GLU A 197 4.38 -20.39 -7.65
C GLU A 197 3.70 -19.14 -7.09
N PHE A 198 3.95 -18.88 -5.81
CA PHE A 198 3.46 -17.68 -5.15
C PHE A 198 4.38 -16.50 -5.45
N CYS A 199 3.78 -15.37 -5.81
CA CYS A 199 4.40 -14.07 -5.66
C CYS A 199 3.73 -13.38 -4.47
N GLY A 200 4.20 -13.62 -3.24
CA GLY A 200 3.68 -12.95 -2.05
C GLY A 200 3.36 -13.87 -0.87
N SER A 201 2.78 -13.30 0.18
CA SER A 201 2.66 -13.87 1.53
C SER A 201 1.60 -14.95 1.75
N GLY A 202 1.23 -15.72 0.76
CA GLY A 202 0.45 -16.95 0.96
C GLY A 202 -1.08 -16.81 1.05
N ASN A 203 -1.63 -15.61 0.97
CA ASN A 203 -3.09 -15.37 0.94
C ASN A 203 -3.62 -15.13 -0.48
N SER A 204 -2.91 -15.62 -1.49
CA SER A 204 -3.33 -15.47 -2.87
C SER A 204 -4.59 -16.28 -3.14
N MET A 205 -5.59 -15.61 -3.69
CA MET A 205 -6.81 -16.28 -4.11
C MET A 205 -6.62 -16.87 -5.49
N LYS A 206 -6.97 -18.14 -5.56
CA LYS A 206 -7.11 -18.83 -6.83
C LYS A 206 -8.46 -18.46 -7.42
N TYR A 207 -8.45 -17.88 -8.62
CA TYR A 207 -9.68 -17.70 -9.41
C TYR A 207 -9.72 -18.67 -10.62
N PRO A 208 -9.55 -19.99 -10.42
CA PRO A 208 -9.46 -20.92 -11.55
C PRO A 208 -10.76 -20.90 -12.35
N GLY A 209 -10.66 -20.49 -13.62
CA GLY A 209 -11.80 -20.39 -14.53
C GLY A 209 -12.78 -19.27 -14.23
N LYS A 210 -12.50 -18.34 -13.31
CA LYS A 210 -13.44 -17.28 -12.91
C LYS A 210 -12.92 -15.85 -13.08
N VAL A 211 -11.75 -15.69 -13.67
CA VAL A 211 -11.14 -14.36 -13.89
C VAL A 211 -12.05 -13.45 -14.72
N GLN A 212 -12.71 -13.99 -15.75
CA GLN A 212 -13.64 -13.23 -16.59
C GLN A 212 -14.87 -12.74 -15.80
N GLN A 213 -15.48 -13.63 -14.98
CA GLN A 213 -16.62 -13.25 -14.13
C GLN A 213 -16.20 -12.17 -13.10
N CYS A 214 -14.99 -12.30 -12.53
CA CYS A 214 -14.46 -11.30 -11.62
C CYS A 214 -14.28 -9.95 -12.32
N TYR A 215 -13.73 -9.91 -13.53
CA TYR A 215 -13.60 -8.67 -14.29
C TYR A 215 -14.93 -8.11 -14.76
N ALA A 216 -15.89 -8.94 -15.13
CA ALA A 216 -17.23 -8.46 -15.44
C ALA A 216 -17.85 -7.71 -14.25
N TYR A 217 -17.70 -8.23 -13.04
CA TYR A 217 -18.16 -7.55 -11.83
C TYR A 217 -17.31 -6.32 -11.51
N LEU A 218 -15.96 -6.43 -11.51
CA LEU A 218 -15.04 -5.35 -11.19
C LEU A 218 -15.24 -4.12 -12.08
N LEU A 219 -15.46 -4.33 -13.38
CA LEU A 219 -15.61 -3.25 -14.36
C LEU A 219 -17.03 -2.66 -14.41
N SER A 220 -18.03 -3.37 -13.85
CA SER A 220 -19.41 -2.90 -13.78
C SER A 220 -19.84 -2.32 -12.43
N MET A 221 -19.11 -2.63 -11.35
CA MET A 221 -19.41 -2.09 -10.02
C MET A 221 -18.92 -0.65 -9.86
N PRO A 222 -19.54 0.14 -8.94
CA PRO A 222 -19.02 1.46 -8.61
C PRO A 222 -17.63 1.39 -7.97
N GLY A 223 -16.74 2.30 -8.35
CA GLY A 223 -15.35 2.39 -7.86
C GLY A 223 -14.41 2.79 -8.98
N ILE A 224 -13.12 2.75 -8.69
CA ILE A 224 -12.04 2.99 -9.65
C ILE A 224 -11.40 1.64 -9.95
N PRO A 225 -11.68 1.02 -11.10
CA PRO A 225 -11.20 -0.33 -11.39
C PRO A 225 -9.69 -0.32 -11.68
N CYS A 226 -8.97 -1.23 -11.03
CA CYS A 226 -7.56 -1.49 -11.28
C CYS A 226 -7.41 -2.86 -11.97
N VAL A 227 -7.02 -2.84 -13.25
CA VAL A 227 -6.78 -4.06 -14.03
C VAL A 227 -5.36 -4.54 -13.80
N PHE A 228 -5.21 -5.74 -13.25
CA PHE A 228 -3.91 -6.34 -12.97
C PHE A 228 -3.23 -6.78 -14.27
N TYR A 229 -2.02 -6.29 -14.55
CA TYR A 229 -1.35 -6.50 -15.83
C TYR A 229 -1.16 -7.98 -16.23
N PRO A 230 -0.77 -8.92 -15.35
CA PRO A 230 -0.70 -10.34 -15.72
C PRO A 230 -2.04 -10.92 -16.17
N HIS A 231 -3.16 -10.52 -15.56
CA HIS A 231 -4.50 -10.90 -16.04
C HIS A 231 -4.80 -10.27 -17.40
N TRP A 232 -4.47 -8.99 -17.58
CA TRP A 232 -4.60 -8.34 -18.88
C TRP A 232 -3.80 -9.06 -19.97
N ALA A 233 -2.54 -9.41 -19.68
CA ALA A 233 -1.68 -10.09 -20.65
C ALA A 233 -2.24 -11.46 -21.08
N LYS A 234 -2.89 -12.20 -20.15
CA LYS A 234 -3.43 -13.54 -20.39
C LYS A 234 -4.86 -13.54 -20.93
N TYR A 235 -5.71 -12.64 -20.44
CA TYR A 235 -7.16 -12.61 -20.71
C TYR A 235 -7.61 -11.34 -21.44
N LYS A 236 -6.71 -10.73 -22.22
CA LYS A 236 -6.96 -9.45 -22.90
C LYS A 236 -8.21 -9.45 -23.77
N GLU A 237 -8.39 -10.52 -24.55
CA GLU A 237 -9.52 -10.62 -25.49
C GLU A 237 -10.87 -10.75 -24.79
N ASP A 238 -10.86 -11.23 -23.53
CA ASP A 238 -12.06 -11.31 -22.70
C ASP A 238 -12.30 -9.99 -21.93
N ILE A 239 -11.24 -9.37 -21.40
CA ILE A 239 -11.33 -8.15 -20.56
C ILE A 239 -11.61 -6.91 -21.40
N LYS A 240 -10.95 -6.79 -22.58
CA LYS A 240 -11.05 -5.60 -23.44
C LYS A 240 -12.49 -5.23 -23.84
N PRO A 241 -13.38 -6.16 -24.19
CA PRO A 241 -14.76 -5.82 -24.55
C PRO A 241 -15.59 -5.31 -23.34
N MET A 242 -15.10 -5.46 -22.10
CA MET A 242 -15.80 -5.03 -20.88
C MET A 242 -15.42 -3.60 -20.46
N ILE A 243 -14.34 -3.02 -21.05
CA ILE A 243 -13.86 -1.66 -20.81
C ILE A 243 -14.57 -0.70 -21.78
#